data_807d3f8c859690818047144e2f7e1903
#
_entry.id   807d3f8c859690818047144e2f7e1903
#
_cell.length_a   1.000
_cell.length_b   1.000
_cell.length_c   1.000
_cell.angle_alpha   90.00
_cell.angle_beta   90.00
_cell.angle_gamma   90.00
#
_symmetry.space_group_name_H-M   'P 1'
#
loop_
_entity.id
_entity.type
_entity.pdbx_description
1 polymer ?
#
loop_
_entity_poly.entity_id
_entity_poly.type
_entity_poly.pdbx_seq_one_letter_code
_entity_poly.pdbx_strand_id
1 'polypeptide(L)'
;MAKITLSKLRHSYLPHPANIQDYALKEIDLDWQDGGAYALLGPSGCGKSTLLNIISGLLKPSSGRILFDDRDVTDLPPDQRNIAQVFQFPVIYDTMTVRENFAFPLRNRGVDEDKIASRVVQIAALLEVEDMLDIRASNLSPDNKQKVSMGRGLVREDVNVVMFDEPLTVIDPHLKWKLRSKLKELHQRVGATMIYVTH
;
A
#
# COMPACT_ATOMS: atom_id res chain seq x y z
N MET A 1 3.05 9.09 11.33
CA MET A 1 2.13 7.96 11.23
C MET A 1 0.80 8.47 11.74
N ALA A 2 -0.31 7.83 11.39
CA ALA A 2 -1.61 8.45 11.69
C ALA A 2 -2.65 7.42 12.13
N LYS A 3 -3.51 7.80 13.08
CA LYS A 3 -4.80 7.18 13.31
C LYS A 3 -5.67 7.42 12.07
N ILE A 4 -6.40 6.42 11.61
CA ILE A 4 -7.31 6.55 10.46
C ILE A 4 -8.74 6.40 10.96
N THR A 5 -9.54 7.44 10.77
CA THR A 5 -10.96 7.44 11.10
C THR A 5 -11.79 7.50 9.83
N LEU A 6 -12.68 6.55 9.66
CA LEU A 6 -13.70 6.52 8.62
C LEU A 6 -15.04 6.87 9.27
N SER A 7 -15.70 7.92 8.82
CA SER A 7 -16.97 8.36 9.39
C SER A 7 -18.06 8.35 8.32
N LYS A 8 -19.08 7.51 8.51
CA LYS A 8 -20.24 7.32 7.61
C LYS A 8 -19.83 7.17 6.15
N LEU A 9 -18.69 6.52 5.94
CA LEU A 9 -18.09 6.37 4.62
C LEU A 9 -18.88 5.39 3.79
N ARG A 10 -19.29 5.79 2.58
CA ARG A 10 -19.94 4.91 1.60
C ARG A 10 -19.63 5.33 0.18
N HIS A 11 -19.70 4.38 -0.75
CA HIS A 11 -19.45 4.65 -2.15
C HIS A 11 -20.28 3.80 -3.08
N SER A 12 -20.82 4.43 -4.11
CA SER A 12 -21.44 3.80 -5.27
C SER A 12 -20.79 4.30 -6.55
N TYR A 13 -20.57 3.40 -7.48
CA TYR A 13 -20.14 3.75 -8.85
C TYR A 13 -21.29 4.26 -9.71
N LEU A 14 -22.55 4.10 -9.24
CA LEU A 14 -23.73 4.65 -9.92
C LEU A 14 -23.94 6.11 -9.52
N PRO A 15 -24.28 6.99 -10.46
CA PRO A 15 -24.49 8.41 -10.17
C PRO A 15 -25.71 8.65 -9.26
N HIS A 16 -26.73 7.77 -9.34
CA HIS A 16 -27.97 7.86 -8.56
C HIS A 16 -28.32 6.49 -7.94
N PRO A 17 -27.62 6.07 -6.87
CA PRO A 17 -27.93 4.82 -6.20
C PRO A 17 -29.31 4.90 -5.53
N ALA A 18 -30.20 3.94 -5.85
CA ALA A 18 -31.55 3.88 -5.32
C ALA A 18 -31.66 2.93 -4.12
N ASN A 19 -30.85 1.86 -4.12
CA ASN A 19 -30.91 0.79 -3.13
C ASN A 19 -29.56 0.57 -2.46
N ILE A 20 -29.56 -0.09 -1.31
CA ILE A 20 -28.33 -0.42 -0.57
C ILE A 20 -27.39 -1.35 -1.35
N GLN A 21 -27.94 -2.13 -2.30
CA GLN A 21 -27.17 -3.05 -3.17
C GLN A 21 -26.38 -2.30 -4.26
N ASP A 22 -26.76 -1.05 -4.54
CA ASP A 22 -26.09 -0.20 -5.51
C ASP A 22 -24.75 0.35 -4.98
N TYR A 23 -24.47 0.14 -3.69
CA TYR A 23 -23.25 0.59 -3.03
C TYR A 23 -22.18 -0.51 -3.04
N ALA A 24 -21.08 -0.25 -3.73
CA ALA A 24 -19.88 -1.08 -3.68
C ALA A 24 -19.22 -1.06 -2.28
N LEU A 25 -19.36 0.06 -1.57
CA LEU A 25 -19.01 0.20 -0.18
C LEU A 25 -20.24 0.70 0.59
N LYS A 26 -20.82 -0.16 1.41
CA LYS A 26 -21.91 0.21 2.32
C LYS A 26 -21.36 1.11 3.42
N GLU A 27 -22.24 1.81 4.14
CA GLU A 27 -21.83 2.74 5.19
C GLU A 27 -20.95 2.07 6.24
N ILE A 28 -19.77 2.66 6.49
CA ILE A 28 -18.78 2.20 7.45
C ILE A 28 -18.40 3.35 8.38
N ASP A 29 -18.43 3.07 9.68
CA ASP A 29 -17.80 3.84 10.74
C ASP A 29 -16.71 2.96 11.35
N LEU A 30 -15.43 3.41 11.30
CA LEU A 30 -14.30 2.60 11.74
C LEU A 30 -13.12 3.46 12.13
N ASP A 31 -12.47 3.06 13.24
CA ASP A 31 -11.22 3.66 13.70
C ASP A 31 -10.08 2.64 13.67
N TRP A 32 -8.99 2.99 13.02
CA TRP A 32 -7.72 2.29 13.09
C TRP A 32 -6.70 3.13 13.85
N GLN A 33 -6.16 2.56 14.93
CA GLN A 33 -5.19 3.26 15.78
C GLN A 33 -3.85 3.42 15.05
N ASP A 34 -3.13 4.48 15.37
CA ASP A 34 -1.77 4.71 14.87
C ASP A 34 -0.86 3.53 15.18
N GLY A 35 -0.01 3.17 14.23
CA GLY A 35 0.93 2.05 14.36
C GLY A 35 0.28 0.65 14.40
N GLY A 36 -1.03 0.55 14.20
CA GLY A 36 -1.73 -0.74 14.17
C GLY A 36 -1.53 -1.51 12.86
N ALA A 37 -1.64 -2.85 12.92
CA ALA A 37 -1.72 -3.72 11.74
C ALA A 37 -3.11 -4.33 11.64
N TYR A 38 -3.77 -4.11 10.51
CA TYR A 38 -5.16 -4.48 10.28
C TYR A 38 -5.31 -5.36 9.05
N ALA A 39 -6.14 -6.40 9.15
CA ALA A 39 -6.49 -7.24 8.02
C ALA A 39 -7.94 -7.00 7.59
N LEU A 40 -8.14 -6.71 6.31
CA LEU A 40 -9.46 -6.66 5.68
C LEU A 40 -9.74 -8.01 5.04
N LEU A 41 -10.67 -8.74 5.64
CA LEU A 41 -11.10 -10.06 5.17
C LEU A 41 -12.49 -9.98 4.55
N GLY A 42 -12.71 -10.73 3.51
CA GLY A 42 -14.04 -10.84 2.89
C GLY A 42 -13.98 -11.40 1.48
N PRO A 43 -15.11 -11.84 0.95
CA PRO A 43 -15.19 -12.42 -0.40
C PRO A 43 -14.79 -11.42 -1.47
N SER A 44 -14.45 -11.92 -2.66
CA SER A 44 -14.21 -11.06 -3.82
C SER A 44 -15.43 -10.20 -4.12
N GLY A 45 -15.21 -8.93 -4.49
CA GLY A 45 -16.28 -7.98 -4.80
C GLY A 45 -16.97 -7.33 -3.60
N CYS A 46 -16.58 -7.62 -2.34
CA CYS A 46 -17.22 -7.00 -1.17
C CYS A 46 -16.73 -5.56 -0.86
N GLY A 47 -15.97 -4.92 -1.76
CA GLY A 47 -15.58 -3.51 -1.63
C GLY A 47 -14.21 -3.25 -1.00
N LYS A 48 -13.36 -4.26 -0.73
CA LYS A 48 -12.04 -4.08 -0.10
C LYS A 48 -11.13 -3.14 -0.88
N SER A 49 -10.90 -3.41 -2.18
CA SER A 49 -10.08 -2.54 -3.04
C SER A 49 -10.72 -1.16 -3.24
N THR A 50 -12.07 -1.08 -3.28
CA THR A 50 -12.78 0.20 -3.30
C THR A 50 -12.45 1.02 -2.05
N LEU A 51 -12.46 0.40 -0.86
CA LEU A 51 -12.09 1.06 0.39
C LEU A 51 -10.63 1.54 0.36
N LEU A 52 -9.67 0.69 -0.07
CA LEU A 52 -8.27 1.10 -0.20
C LEU A 52 -8.09 2.27 -1.17
N ASN A 53 -8.78 2.26 -2.31
CA ASN A 53 -8.73 3.35 -3.30
C ASN A 53 -9.32 4.65 -2.75
N ILE A 54 -10.33 4.57 -1.90
CA ILE A 54 -10.89 5.73 -1.22
C ILE A 54 -9.92 6.27 -0.17
N ILE A 55 -9.31 5.42 0.65
CA ILE A 55 -8.32 5.83 1.66
C ILE A 55 -7.08 6.43 1.00
N SER A 56 -6.66 5.88 -0.13
CA SER A 56 -5.51 6.42 -0.88
C SER A 56 -5.78 7.73 -1.62
N GLY A 57 -7.05 8.09 -1.83
CA GLY A 57 -7.45 9.26 -2.62
C GLY A 57 -7.48 9.03 -4.11
N LEU A 58 -7.32 7.78 -4.57
CA LEU A 58 -7.52 7.40 -5.98
C LEU A 58 -9.01 7.42 -6.36
N LEU A 59 -9.89 7.30 -5.37
CA LEU A 59 -11.33 7.31 -5.54
C LEU A 59 -11.94 8.24 -4.48
N LYS A 60 -12.82 9.15 -4.91
CA LYS A 60 -13.59 9.98 -3.99
C LYS A 60 -14.81 9.21 -3.49
N PRO A 61 -15.09 9.20 -2.18
CA PRO A 61 -16.30 8.55 -1.66
C PRO A 61 -17.57 9.29 -2.10
N SER A 62 -18.68 8.58 -2.19
CA SER A 62 -19.98 9.22 -2.48
C SER A 62 -20.48 10.03 -1.29
N SER A 63 -20.17 9.62 -0.06
CA SER A 63 -20.41 10.39 1.17
C SER A 63 -19.54 9.89 2.32
N GLY A 64 -19.55 10.63 3.43
CA GLY A 64 -18.74 10.38 4.61
C GLY A 64 -17.39 11.07 4.54
N ARG A 65 -16.54 10.81 5.54
CA ARG A 65 -15.24 11.47 5.71
C ARG A 65 -14.14 10.46 6.05
N ILE A 66 -12.92 10.85 5.71
CA ILE A 66 -11.69 10.16 6.10
C ILE A 66 -10.81 11.16 6.81
N LEU A 67 -10.39 10.81 8.03
CA LEU A 67 -9.43 11.61 8.77
C LEU A 67 -8.15 10.82 9.00
N PHE A 68 -7.01 11.48 8.85
CA PHE A 68 -5.71 11.01 9.33
C PHE A 68 -5.38 11.87 10.55
N ASP A 69 -5.35 11.25 11.73
CA ASP A 69 -5.47 11.93 13.02
C ASP A 69 -6.72 12.84 13.04
N ASP A 70 -6.55 14.14 13.25
CA ASP A 70 -7.65 15.12 13.22
C ASP A 70 -7.78 15.85 11.86
N ARG A 71 -6.92 15.50 10.87
CA ARG A 71 -6.92 16.15 9.56
C ARG A 71 -7.90 15.43 8.62
N ASP A 72 -8.89 16.14 8.13
CA ASP A 72 -9.77 15.65 7.06
C ASP A 72 -8.98 15.58 5.74
N VAL A 73 -8.89 14.37 5.18
CA VAL A 73 -8.18 14.08 3.93
C VAL A 73 -9.12 13.65 2.81
N THR A 74 -10.42 13.73 3.03
CA THR A 74 -11.46 13.19 2.12
C THR A 74 -11.31 13.70 0.68
N ASP A 75 -11.03 14.99 0.52
CA ASP A 75 -10.89 15.63 -0.79
C ASP A 75 -9.44 15.79 -1.26
N LEU A 76 -8.46 15.34 -0.47
CA LEU A 76 -7.06 15.46 -0.83
C LEU A 76 -6.66 14.38 -1.86
N PRO A 77 -5.84 14.73 -2.86
CA PRO A 77 -5.27 13.76 -3.80
C PRO A 77 -4.23 12.87 -3.11
N PRO A 78 -3.84 11.72 -3.73
CA PRO A 78 -2.93 10.74 -3.13
C PRO A 78 -1.58 11.30 -2.68
N ASP A 79 -0.99 12.22 -3.45
CA ASP A 79 0.29 12.86 -3.16
C ASP A 79 0.30 13.68 -1.87
N GLN A 80 -0.87 14.20 -1.46
CA GLN A 80 -1.05 14.99 -0.24
C GLN A 80 -1.46 14.15 0.99
N ARG A 81 -1.77 12.87 0.80
CA ARG A 81 -2.14 11.96 1.89
C ARG A 81 -0.95 11.25 2.52
N ASN A 82 0.21 11.31 1.89
CA ASN A 82 1.44 10.67 2.35
C ASN A 82 1.28 9.19 2.67
N ILE A 83 0.77 8.42 1.70
CA ILE A 83 0.51 6.99 1.81
C ILE A 83 1.45 6.18 0.91
N ALA A 84 1.58 4.89 1.19
CA ALA A 84 2.14 3.90 0.27
C ALA A 84 1.09 2.82 0.00
N GLN A 85 0.86 2.51 -1.27
CA GLN A 85 -0.04 1.44 -1.69
C GLN A 85 0.69 0.44 -2.56
N VAL A 86 0.59 -0.83 -2.19
CA VAL A 86 1.06 -1.98 -2.95
C VAL A 86 -0.15 -2.66 -3.56
N PHE A 87 -0.19 -2.71 -4.87
CA PHE A 87 -1.32 -3.26 -5.63
C PHE A 87 -1.17 -4.77 -5.84
N GLN A 88 -2.27 -5.43 -6.15
CA GLN A 88 -2.33 -6.86 -6.46
C GLN A 88 -1.42 -7.23 -7.65
N PHE A 89 -1.36 -6.38 -8.67
CA PHE A 89 -0.43 -6.52 -9.79
C PHE A 89 0.78 -5.61 -9.59
N PRO A 90 1.99 -6.05 -10.01
CA PRO A 90 3.20 -5.27 -9.81
C PRO A 90 3.14 -3.92 -10.53
N VAL A 91 3.36 -2.84 -9.79
CA VAL A 91 3.50 -1.48 -10.32
C VAL A 91 4.97 -1.07 -10.21
N ILE A 92 5.70 -1.20 -11.32
CA ILE A 92 7.14 -0.94 -11.41
C ILE A 92 7.48 -0.17 -12.68
N TYR A 93 8.67 0.40 -12.71
CA TYR A 93 9.23 0.99 -13.92
C TYR A 93 10.13 -0.04 -14.63
N ASP A 94 9.63 -0.65 -15.70
CA ASP A 94 10.31 -1.71 -16.42
C ASP A 94 11.67 -1.29 -17.03
N THR A 95 11.84 -0.01 -17.36
CA THR A 95 13.08 0.59 -17.90
C THR A 95 14.17 0.81 -16.85
N MET A 96 13.80 0.84 -15.58
CA MET A 96 14.69 1.04 -14.43
C MET A 96 15.21 -0.29 -13.89
N THR A 97 16.38 -0.27 -13.26
CA THR A 97 16.88 -1.39 -12.45
C THR A 97 16.04 -1.54 -11.17
N VAL A 98 16.22 -2.65 -10.43
CA VAL A 98 15.60 -2.83 -9.10
C VAL A 98 16.04 -1.71 -8.15
N ARG A 99 17.33 -1.40 -8.14
CA ARG A 99 17.92 -0.30 -7.35
C ARG A 99 17.25 1.03 -7.65
N GLU A 100 17.10 1.37 -8.92
CA GLU A 100 16.45 2.61 -9.34
C GLU A 100 14.96 2.64 -8.99
N ASN A 101 14.25 1.52 -9.12
CA ASN A 101 12.86 1.40 -8.69
C ASN A 101 12.69 1.68 -7.20
N PHE A 102 13.60 1.19 -6.34
CA PHE A 102 13.57 1.48 -4.90
C PHE A 102 13.99 2.91 -4.58
N ALA A 103 14.98 3.45 -5.28
CA ALA A 103 15.48 4.80 -5.05
C ALA A 103 14.47 5.88 -5.49
N PHE A 104 13.71 5.64 -6.54
CA PHE A 104 12.83 6.62 -7.17
C PHE A 104 11.86 7.34 -6.20
N PRO A 105 11.11 6.64 -5.32
CA PRO A 105 10.20 7.29 -4.38
C PRO A 105 10.91 8.22 -3.38
N LEU A 106 12.16 7.93 -3.04
CA LEU A 106 12.98 8.72 -2.12
C LEU A 106 13.60 9.93 -2.82
N ARG A 107 14.11 9.75 -4.05
CA ARG A 107 14.63 10.85 -4.87
C ARG A 107 13.60 11.93 -5.15
N ASN A 108 12.36 11.53 -5.45
CA ASN A 108 11.25 12.46 -5.68
C ASN A 108 10.91 13.30 -4.43
N ARG A 109 11.41 12.91 -3.25
CA ARG A 109 11.24 13.62 -1.99
C ARG A 109 12.49 14.36 -1.54
N GLY A 110 13.54 14.38 -2.37
CA GLY A 110 14.80 15.05 -2.08
C GLY A 110 15.60 14.41 -0.94
N VAL A 111 15.43 13.11 -0.71
CA VAL A 111 16.24 12.38 0.27
C VAL A 111 17.67 12.28 -0.24
N ASP A 112 18.65 12.43 0.67
CA ASP A 112 20.07 12.33 0.40
C ASP A 112 20.47 10.97 -0.18
N GLU A 113 21.37 10.95 -1.18
CA GLU A 113 21.76 9.73 -1.91
C GLU A 113 22.41 8.66 -1.01
N ASP A 114 23.16 9.04 0.03
CA ASP A 114 23.76 8.07 0.95
C ASP A 114 22.68 7.36 1.79
N LYS A 115 21.66 8.10 2.21
CA LYS A 115 20.51 7.54 2.89
C LYS A 115 19.69 6.64 1.94
N ILE A 116 19.51 7.05 0.69
CA ILE A 116 18.85 6.25 -0.33
C ILE A 116 19.61 4.95 -0.53
N ALA A 117 20.94 4.99 -0.71
CA ALA A 117 21.75 3.80 -0.93
C ALA A 117 21.62 2.80 0.23
N SER A 118 21.71 3.29 1.47
CA SER A 118 21.53 2.47 2.66
C SER A 118 20.14 1.84 2.72
N ARG A 119 19.10 2.64 2.47
CA ARG A 119 17.72 2.17 2.52
C ARG A 119 17.39 1.15 1.43
N VAL A 120 17.91 1.34 0.22
CA VAL A 120 17.76 0.40 -0.90
C VAL A 120 18.33 -0.98 -0.53
N VAL A 121 19.52 -1.02 0.08
CA VAL A 121 20.13 -2.28 0.52
C VAL A 121 19.27 -2.97 1.60
N GLN A 122 18.76 -2.22 2.56
CA GLN A 122 17.88 -2.76 3.62
C GLN A 122 16.61 -3.39 3.05
N ILE A 123 15.96 -2.72 2.09
CA ILE A 123 14.74 -3.23 1.46
C ILE A 123 15.04 -4.42 0.54
N ALA A 124 16.17 -4.40 -0.17
CA ALA A 124 16.60 -5.53 -0.99
C ALA A 124 16.80 -6.80 -0.13
N ALA A 125 17.51 -6.67 1.00
CA ALA A 125 17.71 -7.78 1.94
C ALA A 125 16.39 -8.28 2.56
N LEU A 126 15.46 -7.36 2.89
CA LEU A 126 14.14 -7.72 3.40
C LEU A 126 13.37 -8.61 2.40
N LEU A 127 13.45 -8.28 1.10
CA LEU A 127 12.69 -8.93 0.03
C LEU A 127 13.48 -10.05 -0.67
N GLU A 128 14.74 -10.27 -0.28
CA GLU A 128 15.64 -11.26 -0.90
C GLU A 128 15.79 -11.03 -2.41
N VAL A 129 16.22 -9.82 -2.77
CA VAL A 129 16.49 -9.39 -4.15
C VAL A 129 17.82 -8.64 -4.29
N GLU A 130 18.76 -8.85 -3.34
CA GLU A 130 20.07 -8.19 -3.33
C GLU A 130 20.84 -8.45 -4.63
N ASP A 131 20.84 -9.70 -5.07
CA ASP A 131 21.54 -10.14 -6.29
C ASP A 131 20.92 -9.56 -7.57
N MET A 132 19.76 -8.95 -7.47
CA MET A 132 19.00 -8.41 -8.60
C MET A 132 19.04 -6.89 -8.69
N LEU A 133 19.71 -6.21 -7.75
CA LEU A 133 19.67 -4.75 -7.64
C LEU A 133 20.02 -4.03 -8.93
N ASP A 134 20.96 -4.57 -9.72
CA ASP A 134 21.43 -3.95 -10.95
C ASP A 134 20.79 -4.55 -12.22
N ILE A 135 19.81 -5.46 -12.05
CA ILE A 135 19.02 -6.03 -13.14
C ILE A 135 17.86 -5.08 -13.48
N ARG A 136 17.59 -4.88 -14.77
CA ARG A 136 16.40 -4.15 -15.22
C ARG A 136 15.14 -4.90 -14.88
N ALA A 137 14.12 -4.17 -14.38
CA ALA A 137 12.86 -4.75 -13.93
C ALA A 137 12.09 -5.48 -15.06
N SER A 138 12.28 -5.08 -16.33
CA SER A 138 11.72 -5.80 -17.48
C SER A 138 12.15 -7.28 -17.55
N ASN A 139 13.36 -7.60 -17.07
CA ASN A 139 13.97 -8.94 -17.15
C ASN A 139 13.63 -9.84 -15.95
N LEU A 140 12.84 -9.36 -15.01
CA LEU A 140 12.46 -10.10 -13.81
C LEU A 140 11.28 -11.04 -14.06
N SER A 141 11.24 -12.14 -13.31
CA SER A 141 10.05 -12.99 -13.21
C SER A 141 8.88 -12.23 -12.59
N PRO A 142 7.62 -12.64 -12.81
CA PRO A 142 6.45 -12.02 -12.21
C PRO A 142 6.52 -11.93 -10.68
N ASP A 143 7.04 -12.97 -10.02
CA ASP A 143 7.26 -13.02 -8.58
C ASP A 143 8.25 -11.93 -8.11
N ASN A 144 9.39 -11.80 -8.78
CA ASN A 144 10.38 -10.77 -8.48
C ASN A 144 9.87 -9.36 -8.79
N LYS A 145 9.07 -9.18 -9.86
CA LYS A 145 8.39 -7.92 -10.14
C LYS A 145 7.47 -7.52 -8.98
N GLN A 146 6.74 -8.47 -8.40
CA GLN A 146 5.88 -8.21 -7.24
C GLN A 146 6.70 -7.82 -6.01
N LYS A 147 7.84 -8.50 -5.75
CA LYS A 147 8.76 -8.10 -4.67
C LYS A 147 9.27 -6.67 -4.88
N VAL A 148 9.64 -6.30 -6.10
CA VAL A 148 10.09 -4.94 -6.43
C VAL A 148 8.96 -3.93 -6.22
N SER A 149 7.73 -4.23 -6.63
CA SER A 149 6.56 -3.39 -6.37
C SER A 149 6.32 -3.18 -4.86
N MET A 150 6.47 -4.24 -4.05
CA MET A 150 6.40 -4.13 -2.59
C MET A 150 7.51 -3.23 -2.04
N GLY A 151 8.74 -3.41 -2.52
CA GLY A 151 9.89 -2.63 -2.07
C GLY A 151 9.73 -1.13 -2.35
N ARG A 152 9.14 -0.76 -3.47
CA ARG A 152 8.81 0.64 -3.78
C ARG A 152 7.85 1.27 -2.77
N GLY A 153 6.90 0.49 -2.25
CA GLY A 153 6.01 0.95 -1.18
C GLY A 153 6.70 1.03 0.19
N LEU A 154 7.54 0.04 0.50
CA LEU A 154 8.18 -0.13 1.80
C LEU A 154 9.46 0.69 2.00
N VAL A 155 10.05 1.22 0.92
CA VAL A 155 11.30 1.99 1.00
C VAL A 155 11.13 3.29 1.79
N ARG A 156 9.92 3.85 1.81
CA ARG A 156 9.57 5.06 2.53
C ARG A 156 9.30 4.77 4.01
N GLU A 157 9.87 5.60 4.89
CA GLU A 157 9.67 5.51 6.36
C GLU A 157 8.71 6.59 6.90
N ASP A 158 8.44 7.61 6.08
CA ASP A 158 7.67 8.80 6.45
C ASP A 158 6.16 8.68 6.16
N VAL A 159 5.68 7.48 5.83
CA VAL A 159 4.29 7.28 5.42
C VAL A 159 3.31 7.24 6.59
N ASN A 160 2.12 7.80 6.40
CA ASN A 160 1.02 7.73 7.36
C ASN A 160 0.45 6.31 7.44
N VAL A 161 0.33 5.65 6.28
CA VAL A 161 -0.19 4.29 6.18
C VAL A 161 0.42 3.54 5.01
N VAL A 162 0.68 2.25 5.20
CA VAL A 162 1.05 1.32 4.13
C VAL A 162 -0.14 0.39 3.88
N MET A 163 -0.61 0.35 2.66
CA MET A 163 -1.74 -0.48 2.25
C MET A 163 -1.30 -1.55 1.27
N PHE A 164 -1.76 -2.78 1.50
CA PHE A 164 -1.45 -3.94 0.67
C PHE A 164 -2.75 -4.52 0.12
N ASP A 165 -2.94 -4.45 -1.18
CA ASP A 165 -4.08 -5.07 -1.87
C ASP A 165 -3.65 -6.42 -2.45
N GLU A 166 -3.88 -7.50 -1.70
CA GLU A 166 -3.53 -8.88 -2.08
C GLU A 166 -2.09 -9.06 -2.62
N PRO A 167 -1.06 -8.51 -1.96
CA PRO A 167 0.29 -8.37 -2.54
C PRO A 167 1.01 -9.69 -2.76
N LEU A 168 0.53 -10.79 -2.16
CA LEU A 168 1.17 -12.09 -2.22
C LEU A 168 0.46 -13.07 -3.17
N THR A 169 -0.58 -12.65 -3.89
CA THR A 169 -1.39 -13.55 -4.72
C THR A 169 -0.57 -14.24 -5.81
N VAL A 170 0.34 -13.51 -6.43
CA VAL A 170 1.21 -14.02 -7.51
C VAL A 170 2.51 -14.66 -7.04
N ILE A 171 2.80 -14.63 -5.73
CA ILE A 171 4.05 -15.14 -5.15
C ILE A 171 3.93 -16.65 -4.86
N ASP A 172 5.05 -17.36 -5.05
CA ASP A 172 5.14 -18.79 -4.74
C ASP A 172 4.69 -19.10 -3.31
N PRO A 173 3.87 -20.15 -3.10
CA PRO A 173 3.35 -20.53 -1.78
C PRO A 173 4.43 -20.71 -0.70
N HIS A 174 5.60 -21.27 -1.05
CA HIS A 174 6.70 -21.45 -0.11
C HIS A 174 7.32 -20.12 0.37
N LEU A 175 7.24 -19.07 -0.45
CA LEU A 175 7.73 -17.74 -0.11
C LEU A 175 6.69 -16.90 0.62
N LYS A 176 5.39 -17.19 0.47
CA LYS A 176 4.32 -16.38 1.09
C LYS A 176 4.47 -16.29 2.62
N TRP A 177 4.71 -17.42 3.29
CA TRP A 177 4.82 -17.43 4.74
C TRP A 177 6.05 -16.66 5.22
N LYS A 178 7.17 -16.79 4.49
CA LYS A 178 8.43 -16.09 4.79
C LYS A 178 8.27 -14.58 4.65
N LEU A 179 7.65 -14.13 3.56
CA LEU A 179 7.35 -12.71 3.33
C LEU A 179 6.37 -12.16 4.38
N ARG A 180 5.33 -12.93 4.77
CA ARG A 180 4.43 -12.52 5.86
C ARG A 180 5.18 -12.30 7.17
N SER A 181 6.08 -13.22 7.54
CA SER A 181 6.91 -13.07 8.74
C SER A 181 7.79 -11.83 8.67
N LYS A 182 8.43 -11.58 7.52
CA LYS A 182 9.25 -10.38 7.30
C LYS A 182 8.46 -9.09 7.32
N LEU A 183 7.24 -9.08 6.75
CA LEU A 183 6.35 -7.92 6.82
C LEU A 183 5.92 -7.63 8.27
N LYS A 184 5.70 -8.67 9.08
CA LYS A 184 5.41 -8.53 10.51
C LYS A 184 6.60 -7.92 11.26
N GLU A 185 7.82 -8.40 11.01
CA GLU A 185 9.04 -7.83 11.58
C GLU A 185 9.24 -6.37 11.16
N LEU A 186 9.00 -6.07 9.88
CA LEU A 186 9.07 -4.71 9.36
C LEU A 186 8.07 -3.79 10.06
N HIS A 187 6.81 -4.24 10.21
CA HIS A 187 5.79 -3.49 10.93
C HIS A 187 6.24 -3.14 12.35
N GLN A 188 6.80 -4.12 13.08
CA GLN A 188 7.31 -3.90 14.44
C GLN A 188 8.48 -2.91 14.51
N ARG A 189 9.29 -2.81 13.45
CA ARG A 189 10.43 -1.88 13.38
C ARG A 189 10.02 -0.48 12.95
N VAL A 190 9.13 -0.39 11.96
CA VAL A 190 8.74 0.89 11.34
C VAL A 190 7.61 1.55 12.12
N GLY A 191 6.74 0.77 12.77
CA GLY A 191 5.60 1.26 13.55
C GLY A 191 4.51 1.94 12.70
N ALA A 192 4.59 1.89 11.36
CA ALA A 192 3.58 2.49 10.49
C ALA A 192 2.24 1.75 10.58
N THR A 193 1.15 2.48 10.49
CA THR A 193 -0.18 1.87 10.33
C THR A 193 -0.20 1.04 9.05
N MET A 194 -0.54 -0.24 9.14
CA MET A 194 -0.60 -1.15 8.00
C MET A 194 -1.99 -1.73 7.80
N ILE A 195 -2.48 -1.69 6.56
CA ILE A 195 -3.76 -2.28 6.16
C ILE A 195 -3.47 -3.36 5.12
N TYR A 196 -3.91 -4.57 5.38
CA TYR A 196 -3.63 -5.72 4.54
C TYR A 196 -4.93 -6.35 4.06
N VAL A 197 -5.17 -6.35 2.74
CA VAL A 197 -6.29 -7.06 2.12
C VAL A 197 -5.83 -8.46 1.75
N THR A 198 -6.59 -9.45 2.16
CA THR A 198 -6.37 -10.86 1.83
C THR A 198 -7.69 -11.62 1.80
N HIS A 199 -7.67 -12.78 1.18
CA HIS A 199 -8.76 -13.76 1.18
C HIS A 199 -8.55 -14.83 2.25
#